data_f57c4941245d3e8e3e5372b65163aa49
#
_entry.id   f57c4941245d3e8e3e5372b65163aa49
#
_cell.length_a   1.000
_cell.length_b   1.000
_cell.length_c   1.000
_cell.angle_alpha   90.00
_cell.angle_beta   90.00
_cell.angle_gamma   90.00
#
_symmetry.space_group_name_H-M   'P 1'
#
loop_
_entity.id
_entity.type
_entity.pdbx_description
1 polymer ?
#
loop_
_entity_poly.entity_id
_entity_poly.type
_entity_poly.pdbx_seq_one_letter_code
_entity_poly.pdbx_strand_id
1 'polypeptide(L)'
;ALSFFRGFRDVEIWETVLVTTFRRIQAETIIIREGEVGESFYVIAAGRAQVTKAGSPLDILDAGHCFGEILYFEETKAKRITTISSITMLTVVEIKAAALKGASDACQKQFNQAFLRILIDRLDSANGRLSARN
;
A
#
# COMPACT_ATOMS: atom_id res chain seq x y z
N ALA A 1 15.91 5.06 -2.12
CA ALA A 1 14.81 4.41 -2.82
C ALA A 1 14.02 3.55 -1.83
N LEU A 2 12.71 3.43 -2.06
CA LEU A 2 11.85 2.60 -1.22
C LEU A 2 12.24 1.13 -1.37
N SER A 3 12.29 0.43 -0.24
CA SER A 3 12.57 -1.01 -0.25
C SER A 3 11.51 -1.80 -1.04
N PHE A 4 10.32 -1.25 -1.21
CA PHE A 4 9.26 -1.84 -2.04
C PHE A 4 9.78 -2.20 -3.44
N PHE A 5 10.60 -1.34 -4.04
CA PHE A 5 11.08 -1.51 -5.40
C PHE A 5 12.41 -2.26 -5.48
N ARG A 6 12.89 -2.81 -4.36
CA ARG A 6 14.08 -3.67 -4.37
C ARG A 6 13.80 -4.89 -5.23
N GLY A 7 14.74 -5.22 -6.12
CA GLY A 7 14.61 -6.34 -7.04
C GLY A 7 13.96 -6.00 -8.37
N PHE A 8 13.42 -4.79 -8.51
CA PHE A 8 12.95 -4.32 -9.82
C PHE A 8 14.15 -4.03 -10.70
N ARG A 9 14.11 -4.56 -11.94
CA ARG A 9 15.11 -4.23 -12.95
C ARG A 9 14.77 -2.88 -13.59
N ASP A 10 15.70 -2.30 -14.32
CA ASP A 10 15.51 -0.99 -14.94
C ASP A 10 14.25 -0.93 -15.82
N VAL A 11 13.97 -1.99 -16.58
CA VAL A 11 12.78 -2.07 -17.43
C VAL A 11 11.51 -2.02 -16.60
N GLU A 12 11.42 -2.79 -15.50
CA GLU A 12 10.25 -2.79 -14.62
C GLU A 12 10.09 -1.46 -13.90
N ILE A 13 11.20 -0.79 -13.53
CA ILE A 13 11.16 0.54 -12.92
C ILE A 13 10.55 1.55 -13.90
N TRP A 14 10.95 1.52 -15.16
CA TRP A 14 10.38 2.40 -16.19
C TRP A 14 8.87 2.17 -16.36
N GLU A 15 8.43 0.91 -16.44
CA GLU A 15 7.00 0.60 -16.50
C GLU A 15 6.28 1.11 -15.25
N THR A 16 6.90 0.95 -14.08
CA THR A 16 6.36 1.44 -12.81
C THR A 16 6.14 2.94 -12.84
N VAL A 17 7.08 3.71 -13.34
CA VAL A 17 6.94 5.17 -13.47
C VAL A 17 5.70 5.54 -14.29
N LEU A 18 5.38 4.77 -15.32
CA LEU A 18 4.22 5.04 -16.19
C LEU A 18 2.88 4.77 -15.49
N VAL A 19 2.84 3.93 -14.46
CA VAL A 19 1.59 3.54 -13.78
C VAL A 19 1.46 4.15 -12.39
N THR A 20 2.43 4.95 -11.95
CA THR A 20 2.46 5.52 -10.61
C THR A 20 2.42 7.04 -10.63
N THR A 21 1.94 7.62 -9.54
CA THR A 21 1.94 9.06 -9.31
C THR A 21 2.39 9.34 -7.89
N PHE A 22 3.36 10.23 -7.72
CA PHE A 22 3.73 10.71 -6.40
C PHE A 22 2.72 11.75 -5.93
N ARG A 23 2.27 11.62 -4.68
CA ARG A 23 1.35 12.56 -4.07
C ARG A 23 1.77 12.90 -2.66
N ARG A 24 1.61 14.18 -2.32
CA ARG A 24 1.72 14.67 -0.95
C ARG A 24 0.33 14.88 -0.39
N ILE A 25 0.09 14.34 0.80
CA ILE A 25 -1.20 14.41 1.47
C ILE A 25 -0.98 15.08 2.83
N GLN A 26 -1.75 16.13 3.10
CA GLN A 26 -1.65 16.83 4.38
C GLN A 26 -2.10 15.93 5.53
N ALA A 27 -1.67 16.27 6.75
CA ALA A 27 -2.09 15.55 7.94
C ALA A 27 -3.61 15.58 8.11
N GLU A 28 -4.14 14.56 8.77
CA GLU A 28 -5.56 14.45 9.11
C GLU A 28 -6.50 14.46 7.89
N THR A 29 -6.04 13.87 6.79
CA THR A 29 -6.82 13.73 5.56
C THR A 29 -7.23 12.28 5.38
N ILE A 30 -8.49 12.05 5.03
CA ILE A 30 -8.98 10.72 4.69
C ILE A 30 -8.60 10.41 3.25
N ILE A 31 -7.91 9.29 3.05
CA ILE A 31 -7.42 8.85 1.73
C ILE A 31 -8.36 7.78 1.16
N ILE A 32 -8.76 6.84 2.02
CA ILE A 32 -9.65 5.73 1.68
C ILE A 32 -10.78 5.71 2.71
N ARG A 33 -12.02 5.59 2.25
CA ARG A 33 -13.20 5.49 3.11
C ARG A 33 -13.83 4.11 3.03
N GLU A 34 -14.23 3.58 4.19
CA GLU A 34 -15.04 2.36 4.24
C GLU A 34 -16.26 2.48 3.36
N GLY A 35 -16.59 1.40 2.68
CA GLY A 35 -17.79 1.32 1.85
C GLY A 35 -17.66 1.92 0.46
N GLU A 36 -16.63 2.73 0.20
CA GLU A 36 -16.40 3.28 -1.13
C GLU A 36 -15.66 2.30 -2.01
N VAL A 37 -15.88 2.39 -3.32
CA VAL A 37 -15.12 1.64 -4.32
C VAL A 37 -13.93 2.48 -4.73
N GLY A 38 -12.71 1.91 -4.66
CA GLY A 38 -11.49 2.59 -5.05
C GLY A 38 -10.91 2.05 -6.33
N GLU A 39 -9.97 2.79 -6.90
CA GLU A 39 -9.28 2.42 -8.14
C GLU A 39 -7.77 2.31 -7.96
N SER A 40 -7.25 2.76 -6.83
CA SER A 40 -5.81 2.84 -6.58
C SER A 40 -5.43 2.17 -5.27
N PHE A 41 -4.20 1.74 -5.21
CA PHE A 41 -3.55 1.41 -3.96
C PHE A 41 -2.30 2.27 -3.80
N TYR A 42 -1.69 2.25 -2.62
CA TYR A 42 -0.69 3.23 -2.25
C TYR A 42 0.48 2.58 -1.51
N VAL A 43 1.67 3.10 -1.76
CA VAL A 43 2.88 2.76 -0.98
C VAL A 43 3.33 4.03 -0.25
N ILE A 44 3.55 3.94 1.05
CA ILE A 44 3.98 5.09 1.85
C ILE A 44 5.49 5.29 1.67
N ALA A 45 5.88 6.46 1.17
CA ALA A 45 7.28 6.85 1.05
C ALA A 45 7.77 7.57 2.31
N ALA A 46 6.90 8.35 2.96
CA ALA A 46 7.23 9.08 4.19
C ALA A 46 5.95 9.41 4.95
N GLY A 47 6.04 9.46 6.27
CA GLY A 47 4.94 9.83 7.14
C GLY A 47 4.21 8.61 7.71
N ARG A 48 3.09 8.87 8.39
CA ARG A 48 2.28 7.86 9.07
C ARG A 48 0.82 7.99 8.72
N ALA A 49 0.16 6.85 8.57
CA ALA A 49 -1.27 6.77 8.35
C ALA A 49 -1.92 5.86 9.40
N GLN A 50 -3.20 6.06 9.63
CA GLN A 50 -3.98 5.28 10.59
C GLN A 50 -5.04 4.49 9.85
N VAL A 51 -5.19 3.22 10.21
CA VAL A 51 -6.26 2.35 9.74
C VAL A 51 -7.34 2.31 10.81
N THR A 52 -8.58 2.63 10.43
CA THR A 52 -9.73 2.55 11.31
C THR A 52 -10.84 1.73 10.68
N LYS A 53 -11.68 1.14 11.52
CA LYS A 53 -12.90 0.46 11.08
C LYS A 53 -14.01 0.78 12.06
N ALA A 54 -15.12 1.32 11.53
CA ALA A 54 -16.26 1.78 12.34
C ALA A 54 -15.80 2.72 13.46
N GLY A 55 -14.82 3.58 13.18
CA GLY A 55 -14.26 4.54 14.13
C GLY A 55 -13.22 3.97 15.10
N SER A 56 -13.01 2.67 15.13
CA SER A 56 -12.02 2.05 16.03
C SER A 56 -10.66 1.91 15.35
N PRO A 57 -9.58 2.36 16.02
CA PRO A 57 -8.24 2.21 15.46
C PRO A 57 -7.84 0.73 15.37
N LEU A 58 -7.29 0.33 14.22
CA LEU A 58 -6.81 -1.03 13.99
C LEU A 58 -5.29 -1.11 13.90
N ASP A 59 -4.66 -0.13 13.23
CA ASP A 59 -3.22 -0.20 12.96
C ASP A 59 -2.68 1.18 12.57
N ILE A 60 -1.35 1.30 12.63
CA ILE A 60 -0.61 2.45 12.14
C ILE A 60 0.34 1.97 11.06
N LEU A 61 0.36 2.66 9.94
CA LEU A 61 1.20 2.35 8.79
C LEU A 61 2.31 3.38 8.67
N ASP A 62 3.54 2.91 8.49
CA ASP A 62 4.74 3.73 8.33
C ASP A 62 5.28 3.65 6.90
N ALA A 63 6.36 4.36 6.64
CA ALA A 63 7.08 4.28 5.36
C ALA A 63 7.45 2.84 5.02
N GLY A 64 7.27 2.48 3.76
CA GLY A 64 7.49 1.13 3.26
C GLY A 64 6.25 0.24 3.27
N HIS A 65 5.23 0.58 4.03
CA HIS A 65 3.96 -0.15 4.03
C HIS A 65 3.10 0.26 2.83
N CYS A 66 2.21 -0.64 2.41
CA CYS A 66 1.22 -0.34 1.39
C CYS A 66 -0.19 -0.49 1.97
N PHE A 67 -1.15 0.15 1.35
CA PHE A 67 -2.56 0.02 1.70
C PHE A 67 -3.45 0.11 0.46
N GLY A 68 -4.63 -0.50 0.55
CA GLY A 68 -5.57 -0.54 -0.57
C GLY A 68 -5.26 -1.61 -1.60
N GLU A 69 -4.25 -2.45 -1.38
CA GLU A 69 -3.76 -3.46 -2.33
C GLU A 69 -4.75 -4.59 -2.59
N ILE A 70 -5.70 -4.83 -1.71
CA ILE A 70 -6.75 -5.84 -1.92
C ILE A 70 -7.48 -5.58 -3.23
N LEU A 71 -7.68 -4.31 -3.59
CA LEU A 71 -8.27 -3.92 -4.86
C LEU A 71 -7.56 -4.53 -6.06
N TYR A 72 -6.23 -4.63 -6.01
CA TYR A 72 -5.42 -5.20 -7.09
C TYR A 72 -5.60 -6.72 -7.21
N PHE A 73 -5.72 -7.40 -6.06
CA PHE A 73 -5.80 -8.86 -6.03
C PHE A 73 -7.20 -9.40 -6.26
N GLU A 74 -8.23 -8.58 -6.10
CA GLU A 74 -9.61 -9.00 -6.34
C GLU A 74 -10.05 -8.63 -7.75
N GLU A 75 -10.75 -9.58 -8.41
CA GLU A 75 -11.24 -9.37 -9.78
C GLU A 75 -12.52 -8.54 -9.83
N THR A 76 -13.27 -8.53 -8.73
CA THR A 76 -14.51 -7.76 -8.63
C THR A 76 -14.25 -6.42 -7.96
N LYS A 77 -15.09 -5.41 -8.25
CA LYS A 77 -15.00 -4.11 -7.60
C LYS A 77 -15.40 -4.24 -6.13
N ALA A 78 -14.43 -4.55 -5.29
CA ALA A 78 -14.67 -4.68 -3.86
C ALA A 78 -14.77 -3.30 -3.20
N LYS A 79 -15.68 -3.17 -2.24
CA LYS A 79 -15.75 -1.99 -1.39
C LYS A 79 -14.61 -2.00 -0.39
N ARG A 80 -14.10 -0.82 -0.08
CA ARG A 80 -13.10 -0.65 0.97
C ARG A 80 -13.64 -1.10 2.31
N ILE A 81 -12.90 -1.93 3.03
CA ILE A 81 -13.32 -2.47 4.31
C ILE A 81 -12.85 -1.64 5.49
N THR A 82 -11.91 -0.75 5.29
CA THR A 82 -11.36 0.14 6.32
C THR A 82 -11.26 1.56 5.81
N THR A 83 -11.11 2.50 6.74
CA THR A 83 -10.79 3.89 6.46
C THR A 83 -9.31 4.12 6.73
N ILE A 84 -8.61 4.77 5.81
CA ILE A 84 -7.21 5.15 5.97
C ILE A 84 -7.12 6.66 5.97
N SER A 85 -6.52 7.21 7.02
CA SER A 85 -6.30 8.66 7.14
C SER A 85 -4.86 8.94 7.52
N SER A 86 -4.34 10.08 7.07
CA SER A 86 -3.00 10.52 7.44
C SER A 86 -2.96 11.02 8.88
N ILE A 87 -1.93 10.63 9.63
CA ILE A 87 -1.66 11.19 10.95
C ILE A 87 -0.74 12.41 10.80
N THR A 88 0.32 12.24 10.02
CA THR A 88 1.25 13.31 9.65
C THR A 88 1.09 13.63 8.17
N MET A 89 1.82 14.61 7.67
CA MET A 89 1.95 14.77 6.23
C MET A 89 2.48 13.47 5.64
N LEU A 90 1.83 12.98 4.58
CA LEU A 90 2.22 11.75 3.89
C LEU A 90 2.80 12.08 2.53
N THR A 91 3.84 11.35 2.15
CA THR A 91 4.24 11.21 0.75
C THR A 91 3.94 9.77 0.35
N VAL A 92 3.14 9.59 -0.68
CA VAL A 92 2.73 8.27 -1.15
C VAL A 92 3.00 8.12 -2.64
N VAL A 93 3.20 6.88 -3.04
CA VAL A 93 3.17 6.49 -4.46
C VAL A 93 1.80 5.88 -4.71
N GLU A 94 1.01 6.54 -5.52
CA GLU A 94 -0.31 6.04 -5.93
C GLU A 94 -0.16 5.18 -7.17
N ILE A 95 -0.76 3.98 -7.14
CA ILE A 95 -0.72 3.04 -8.25
C ILE A 95 -2.16 2.69 -8.61
N LYS A 96 -2.55 2.99 -9.84
CA LYS A 96 -3.87 2.62 -10.34
C LYS A 96 -3.89 1.13 -10.67
N ALA A 97 -4.78 0.39 -10.04
CA ALA A 97 -4.84 -1.07 -10.19
C ALA A 97 -5.06 -1.49 -11.65
N ALA A 98 -5.95 -0.80 -12.36
CA ALA A 98 -6.21 -1.11 -13.77
C ALA A 98 -4.98 -0.90 -14.65
N ALA A 99 -4.20 0.15 -14.39
CA ALA A 99 -2.98 0.41 -15.14
C ALA A 99 -1.93 -0.67 -14.88
N LEU A 100 -1.81 -1.12 -13.63
CA LEU A 100 -0.88 -2.19 -13.29
C LEU A 100 -1.29 -3.53 -13.93
N LYS A 101 -2.58 -3.84 -13.96
CA LYS A 101 -3.09 -5.04 -14.61
C LYS A 101 -2.83 -5.05 -16.11
N GLY A 102 -2.71 -3.87 -16.73
CA GLY A 102 -2.33 -3.72 -18.14
C GLY A 102 -0.83 -3.72 -18.39
N ALA A 103 0.01 -3.75 -17.34
CA ALA A 103 1.45 -3.78 -17.47
C ALA A 103 1.95 -5.17 -17.86
N SER A 104 3.24 -5.29 -18.17
CA SER A 104 3.83 -6.58 -18.53
C SER A 104 3.72 -7.58 -17.37
N ASP A 105 3.71 -8.88 -17.69
CA ASP A 105 3.70 -9.94 -16.70
C ASP A 105 4.90 -9.83 -15.75
N ALA A 106 6.06 -9.45 -16.27
CA ALA A 106 7.27 -9.25 -15.45
C ALA A 106 7.07 -8.14 -14.43
N CYS A 107 6.47 -7.02 -14.83
CA CYS A 107 6.17 -5.90 -13.95
C CYS A 107 5.16 -6.31 -12.86
N GLN A 108 4.08 -6.98 -13.24
CA GLN A 108 3.08 -7.48 -12.30
C GLN A 108 3.70 -8.45 -11.29
N LYS A 109 4.57 -9.35 -11.76
CA LYS A 109 5.27 -10.30 -10.89
C LYS A 109 6.10 -9.58 -9.84
N GLN A 110 6.82 -8.53 -10.22
CA GLN A 110 7.64 -7.76 -9.27
C GLN A 110 6.79 -7.07 -8.21
N PHE A 111 5.64 -6.51 -8.59
CA PHE A 111 4.70 -5.95 -7.61
C PHE A 111 4.16 -7.01 -6.66
N ASN A 112 3.78 -8.17 -7.17
CA ASN A 112 3.28 -9.27 -6.34
C ASN A 112 4.34 -9.72 -5.33
N GLN A 113 5.59 -9.83 -5.74
CA GLN A 113 6.69 -10.19 -4.85
C GLN A 113 6.93 -9.11 -3.77
N ALA A 114 6.81 -7.83 -4.15
CA ALA A 114 6.96 -6.73 -3.21
C ALA A 114 5.84 -6.73 -2.16
N PHE A 115 4.59 -6.98 -2.55
CA PHE A 115 3.47 -7.11 -1.62
C PHE A 115 3.68 -8.27 -0.66
N LEU A 116 4.14 -9.40 -1.18
CA LEU A 116 4.39 -10.58 -0.34
C LEU A 116 5.48 -10.30 0.70
N ARG A 117 6.55 -9.60 0.32
CA ARG A 117 7.61 -9.22 1.27
C ARG A 117 7.07 -8.35 2.39
N ILE A 118 6.24 -7.36 2.06
CA ILE A 118 5.62 -6.49 3.08
C ILE A 118 4.78 -7.31 4.04
N LEU A 119 3.96 -8.21 3.52
CA LEU A 119 3.09 -9.06 4.34
C LEU A 119 3.91 -9.94 5.27
N ILE A 120 4.98 -10.57 4.77
CA ILE A 120 5.88 -11.40 5.58
C ILE A 120 6.53 -10.56 6.69
N ASP A 121 7.05 -9.39 6.36
CA ASP A 121 7.68 -8.50 7.33
C ASP A 121 6.70 -8.09 8.45
N ARG A 122 5.46 -7.81 8.10
CA ARG A 122 4.42 -7.46 9.08
C ARG A 122 4.09 -8.63 9.99
N LEU A 123 3.99 -9.84 9.45
CA LEU A 123 3.75 -11.05 10.23
C LEU A 123 4.91 -11.33 11.18
N ASP A 124 6.14 -11.22 10.72
CA ASP A 124 7.33 -11.40 11.55
C ASP A 124 7.38 -10.38 12.68
N SER A 125 7.06 -9.13 12.41
CA SER A 125 7.00 -8.08 13.43
C SER A 125 5.92 -8.39 14.47
N ALA A 126 4.75 -8.85 14.06
CA ALA A 126 3.68 -9.22 14.96
C ALA A 126 4.08 -10.42 15.83
N ASN A 127 4.70 -11.43 15.24
CA ASN A 127 5.19 -12.60 15.97
C ASN A 127 6.30 -12.23 16.95
N GLY A 128 7.22 -11.35 16.56
CA GLY A 128 8.26 -10.83 17.43
C GLY A 128 7.69 -10.10 18.63
N ARG A 129 6.67 -9.27 18.42
CA ARG A 129 5.98 -8.58 19.53
C ARG A 129 5.28 -9.54 20.48
N LEU A 130 4.64 -10.58 19.96
CA LEU A 130 4.01 -11.62 20.79
C LEU A 130 5.03 -12.38 21.58
N SER A 131 6.16 -12.75 20.99
CA SER A 131 7.24 -13.44 21.70
C SER A 131 7.86 -12.58 22.79
N ALA A 132 7.98 -11.29 22.58
CA ALA A 132 8.54 -10.36 23.58
C ALA A 132 7.65 -10.21 24.81
N ARG A 133 6.36 -10.50 24.71
CA ARG A 133 5.41 -10.43 25.82
C ARG A 133 5.40 -11.69 26.71
N ASN A 134 5.95 -12.73 26.20
CA ASN A 134 6.04 -14.00 26.91
C ASN A 134 7.38 -14.09 27.65
#